data_cdc661a4345d4ac3cf741caa4c1ffc32
#
_entry.id   cdc661a4345d4ac3cf741caa4c1ffc32
#
_cell.length_a   1.000
_cell.length_b   1.000
_cell.length_c   1.000
_cell.angle_alpha   90.00
_cell.angle_beta   90.00
_cell.angle_gamma   90.00
#
_symmetry.space_group_name_H-M   'P 1'
#
loop_
_entity.id
_entity.type
_entity.pdbx_description
1 polymer ?
#
loop_
_entity_poly.entity_id
_entity_poly.type
_entity_poly.pdbx_seq_one_letter_code
_entity_poly.pdbx_strand_id
1 'polypeptide(L)'
;MTTLSLLDIILLFSFVLILKIPLSTSGLVFENNPFYGLSTAPIRSIESITDDNLIRVKLEYAPLTIQVGSPEFFRVTLIHNEKNEIVLHADTDVVISKNGKDLYKASRAFSQPFVHTPNGIVLSSYKFPNSGQYILSAKWE
;
A
#
# COMPACT_ATOMS: atom_id res chain seq x y z
N MET A 1 -1.67 -21.68 28.51
CA MET A 1 -2.40 -20.93 27.47
C MET A 1 -1.83 -19.52 27.44
N THR A 2 -0.87 -19.26 26.58
CA THR A 2 -0.30 -17.92 26.37
C THR A 2 -1.25 -17.17 25.47
N THR A 3 -1.97 -16.20 25.99
CA THR A 3 -2.74 -15.24 25.20
C THR A 3 -1.76 -14.38 24.44
N LEU A 4 -1.61 -14.61 23.14
CA LEU A 4 -0.95 -13.69 22.23
C LEU A 4 -1.68 -12.35 22.29
N SER A 5 -0.96 -11.28 22.59
CA SER A 5 -1.57 -9.96 22.63
C SER A 5 -1.94 -9.53 21.20
N LEU A 6 -2.96 -8.70 21.07
CA LEU A 6 -3.38 -8.15 19.76
C LEU A 6 -2.20 -7.46 19.03
N LEU A 7 -1.24 -6.94 19.78
CA LEU A 7 -0.02 -6.31 19.26
C LEU A 7 0.92 -7.34 18.59
N ASP A 8 0.98 -8.56 19.10
CA ASP A 8 1.85 -9.62 18.55
C ASP A 8 1.29 -10.18 17.25
N ILE A 9 -0.04 -10.17 17.09
CA ILE A 9 -0.72 -10.59 15.87
C ILE A 9 -0.51 -9.57 14.75
N ILE A 10 -0.52 -8.27 15.06
CA ILE A 10 -0.31 -7.19 14.08
C ILE A 10 1.12 -7.18 13.52
N LEU A 11 2.10 -7.64 14.29
CA LEU A 11 3.50 -7.71 13.85
C LEU A 11 3.78 -8.88 12.90
N LEU A 12 2.95 -9.92 12.93
CA LEU A 12 3.11 -11.15 12.10
C LEU A 12 2.68 -10.96 10.64
N PHE A 13 1.87 -9.92 10.35
CA PHE A 13 1.29 -9.70 9.03
C PHE A 13 1.62 -8.30 8.52
N SER A 14 2.81 -8.10 8.00
CA SER A 14 3.15 -6.84 7.34
C SER A 14 4.03 -7.06 6.12
N PHE A 15 3.68 -6.34 5.06
CA PHE A 15 4.51 -6.19 3.88
C PHE A 15 5.18 -4.81 3.92
N VAL A 16 6.49 -4.77 3.68
CA VAL A 16 7.26 -3.53 3.69
C VAL A 16 7.95 -3.35 2.35
N LEU A 17 7.65 -2.25 1.67
CA LEU A 17 8.33 -1.80 0.47
C LEU A 17 9.09 -0.50 0.74
N ILE A 18 10.37 -0.46 0.37
CA ILE A 18 11.18 0.74 0.44
C ILE A 18 11.09 1.51 -0.88
N LEU A 19 10.50 2.70 -0.84
CA LEU A 19 10.38 3.60 -1.98
C LEU A 19 11.50 4.65 -1.94
N LYS A 20 12.27 4.74 -3.03
CA LYS A 20 13.25 5.82 -3.22
C LYS A 20 12.66 6.85 -4.15
N ILE A 21 12.42 8.04 -3.64
CA ILE A 21 11.84 9.14 -4.39
C ILE A 21 12.95 10.06 -4.88
N PRO A 22 13.18 10.16 -6.20
CA PRO A 22 14.16 11.09 -6.76
C PRO A 22 13.69 12.54 -6.63
N LEU A 23 14.62 13.48 -6.64
CA LEU A 23 14.30 14.89 -6.77
C LEU A 23 14.01 15.17 -8.25
N SER A 24 12.75 15.27 -8.62
CA SER A 24 12.30 15.64 -9.96
C SER A 24 11.45 16.90 -9.89
N THR A 25 11.67 17.84 -10.78
CA THR A 25 11.02 19.16 -10.77
C THR A 25 9.98 19.37 -11.84
N SER A 26 9.77 18.42 -12.74
CA SER A 26 8.79 18.56 -13.82
C SER A 26 8.03 17.26 -14.05
N GLY A 27 6.72 17.28 -13.81
CA GLY A 27 5.84 16.15 -14.04
C GLY A 27 4.48 16.58 -14.56
N LEU A 28 3.91 15.75 -15.41
CA LEU A 28 2.51 15.83 -15.79
C LEU A 28 1.67 15.49 -14.56
N VAL A 29 0.78 16.37 -14.17
CA VAL A 29 -0.20 16.13 -13.11
C VAL A 29 -1.27 15.21 -13.70
N PHE A 30 -1.34 13.97 -13.23
CA PHE A 30 -2.47 13.11 -13.53
C PHE A 30 -3.61 13.44 -12.57
N GLU A 31 -4.64 14.11 -13.06
CA GLU A 31 -5.83 14.43 -12.27
C GLU A 31 -6.71 13.20 -11.99
N ASN A 32 -6.57 12.15 -12.80
CA ASN A 32 -7.41 10.95 -12.72
C ASN A 32 -6.63 9.77 -12.14
N ASN A 33 -7.24 9.09 -11.20
CA ASN A 33 -6.69 7.86 -10.64
C ASN A 33 -6.64 6.78 -11.74
N PRO A 34 -5.44 6.23 -12.09
CA PRO A 34 -5.27 5.26 -13.17
C PRO A 34 -5.97 3.91 -12.92
N PHE A 35 -6.43 3.65 -11.70
CA PHE A 35 -7.15 2.43 -11.34
C PHE A 35 -8.69 2.56 -11.50
N TYR A 36 -9.20 3.75 -11.81
CA TYR A 36 -10.62 4.04 -11.97
C TYR A 36 -11.00 4.37 -13.41
N GLY A 37 -10.71 3.57 -14.36
CA GLY A 37 -11.22 3.81 -15.69
C GLY A 37 -10.19 3.77 -16.83
N LEU A 38 -10.40 4.58 -17.85
CA LEU A 38 -9.69 4.51 -19.13
C LEU A 38 -8.27 5.12 -19.12
N SER A 39 -7.62 5.20 -17.96
CA SER A 39 -6.25 5.70 -17.92
C SER A 39 -5.31 4.75 -18.67
N THR A 40 -4.56 5.32 -19.60
CA THR A 40 -3.46 4.63 -20.31
C THR A 40 -2.11 4.77 -19.59
N ALA A 41 -2.12 5.33 -18.37
CA ALA A 41 -0.89 5.49 -17.60
C ALA A 41 -0.26 4.12 -17.31
N PRO A 42 1.04 3.95 -17.56
CA PRO A 42 1.71 2.69 -17.29
C PRO A 42 1.73 2.44 -15.79
N ILE A 43 1.45 1.20 -15.41
CA ILE A 43 1.39 0.73 -14.02
C ILE A 43 2.59 -0.17 -13.77
N ARG A 44 3.25 0.01 -12.64
CA ARG A 44 4.25 -0.93 -12.12
C ARG A 44 3.61 -1.85 -11.10
N SER A 45 3.99 -3.13 -11.14
CA SER A 45 3.54 -4.15 -10.20
C SER A 45 4.73 -4.79 -9.49
N ILE A 46 4.59 -4.98 -8.18
CA ILE A 46 5.56 -5.68 -7.32
C ILE A 46 4.75 -6.66 -6.47
N GLU A 47 5.25 -7.87 -6.33
CA GLU A 47 4.65 -8.89 -5.46
C GLU A 47 5.66 -9.36 -4.42
N SER A 48 5.19 -9.64 -3.22
CA SER A 48 5.94 -10.27 -2.15
C SER A 48 5.06 -11.22 -1.36
N ILE A 49 5.66 -12.23 -0.77
CA ILE A 49 4.99 -13.23 0.05
C ILE A 49 5.34 -12.94 1.52
N THR A 50 4.37 -13.10 2.40
CA THR A 50 4.57 -12.97 3.85
C THR A 50 5.47 -14.06 4.42
N ASP A 51 6.08 -13.81 5.57
CA ASP A 51 7.01 -14.74 6.20
C ASP A 51 6.37 -16.09 6.56
N ASP A 52 5.06 -16.09 6.84
CA ASP A 52 4.26 -17.30 7.08
C ASP A 52 3.84 -18.04 5.79
N ASN A 53 4.18 -17.49 4.63
CA ASN A 53 3.85 -18.02 3.31
C ASN A 53 2.34 -18.14 3.00
N LEU A 54 1.48 -17.51 3.79
CA LEU A 54 0.02 -17.60 3.63
C LEU A 54 -0.53 -16.58 2.64
N ILE A 55 0.01 -15.37 2.66
CA ILE A 55 -0.48 -14.24 1.87
C ILE A 55 0.59 -13.73 0.92
N ARG A 56 0.18 -13.51 -0.32
CA ARG A 56 0.94 -12.75 -1.31
C ARG A 56 0.33 -11.37 -1.43
N VAL A 57 1.14 -10.35 -1.24
CA VAL A 57 0.75 -8.96 -1.38
C VAL A 57 1.20 -8.46 -2.73
N LYS A 58 0.26 -8.01 -3.55
CA LYS A 58 0.53 -7.34 -4.82
C LYS A 58 0.34 -5.85 -4.64
N LEU A 59 1.41 -5.10 -4.88
CA LEU A 59 1.39 -3.65 -4.95
C LEU A 59 1.47 -3.20 -6.40
N GLU A 60 0.53 -2.39 -6.82
CA GLU A 60 0.57 -1.72 -8.12
C GLU A 60 0.57 -0.21 -7.88
N TYR A 61 1.36 0.53 -8.67
CA TYR A 61 1.43 1.97 -8.56
C TYR A 61 1.64 2.67 -9.91
N ALA A 62 1.18 3.90 -9.96
CA ALA A 62 1.29 4.77 -11.11
C ALA A 62 1.29 6.26 -10.65
N PRO A 63 2.04 7.13 -11.38
CA PRO A 63 2.89 6.84 -12.54
C PRO A 63 4.15 6.04 -12.19
N LEU A 64 4.86 5.52 -13.20
CA LEU A 64 6.09 4.72 -12.99
C LEU A 64 7.22 5.49 -12.31
N THR A 65 7.24 6.80 -12.46
CA THR A 65 8.22 7.68 -11.82
C THR A 65 7.52 8.52 -10.78
N ILE A 66 7.83 8.26 -9.54
CA ILE A 66 7.29 9.01 -8.41
C ILE A 66 7.95 10.39 -8.37
N GLN A 67 7.12 11.43 -8.31
CA GLN A 67 7.57 12.83 -8.33
C GLN A 67 7.16 13.56 -7.07
N VAL A 68 8.05 14.40 -6.55
CA VAL A 68 7.76 15.28 -5.42
C VAL A 68 6.60 16.23 -5.76
N GLY A 69 5.61 16.29 -4.87
CA GLY A 69 4.46 17.17 -5.00
C GLY A 69 3.36 16.69 -5.96
N SER A 70 3.59 15.61 -6.70
CA SER A 70 2.58 15.00 -7.56
C SER A 70 1.89 13.81 -6.87
N PRO A 71 0.60 13.55 -7.15
CA PRO A 71 -0.08 12.40 -6.60
C PRO A 71 0.50 11.11 -7.19
N GLU A 72 0.81 10.18 -6.32
CA GLU A 72 1.11 8.80 -6.64
C GLU A 72 -0.08 7.94 -6.20
N PHE A 73 -0.50 7.02 -7.04
CA PHE A 73 -1.64 6.15 -6.77
C PHE A 73 -1.14 4.73 -6.52
N PHE A 74 -1.74 4.07 -5.53
CA PHE A 74 -1.40 2.73 -5.10
C PHE A 74 -2.63 1.85 -5.09
N ARG A 75 -2.48 0.62 -5.56
CA ARG A 75 -3.43 -0.46 -5.38
C ARG A 75 -2.74 -1.62 -4.68
N VAL A 76 -3.20 -1.95 -3.49
CA VAL A 76 -2.72 -3.10 -2.73
C VAL A 76 -3.78 -4.20 -2.79
N THR A 77 -3.38 -5.39 -3.22
CA THR A 77 -4.24 -6.57 -3.30
C THR A 77 -3.65 -7.68 -2.44
N LEU A 78 -4.48 -8.28 -1.58
CA LEU A 78 -4.14 -9.44 -0.77
C LEU A 78 -4.60 -10.71 -1.49
N ILE A 79 -3.72 -11.69 -1.62
CA ILE A 79 -3.97 -12.93 -2.36
C ILE A 79 -3.57 -14.11 -1.49
N HIS A 80 -4.44 -15.09 -1.32
CA HIS A 80 -4.08 -16.38 -0.73
C HIS A 80 -3.01 -17.04 -1.57
N ASN A 81 -1.83 -17.28 -0.98
CA ASN A 81 -0.67 -17.74 -1.74
C ASN A 81 -0.89 -19.13 -2.36
N GLU A 82 -1.44 -20.06 -1.59
CA GLU A 82 -1.68 -21.43 -2.08
C GLU A 82 -2.82 -21.51 -3.10
N LYS A 83 -3.92 -20.81 -2.84
CA LYS A 83 -5.13 -20.87 -3.67
C LYS A 83 -5.06 -19.96 -4.88
N ASN A 84 -4.17 -18.97 -4.87
CA ASN A 84 -4.07 -17.90 -5.86
C ASN A 84 -5.40 -17.12 -6.03
N GLU A 85 -6.14 -16.94 -4.93
CA GLU A 85 -7.42 -16.25 -4.87
C GLU A 85 -7.29 -14.98 -4.03
N ILE A 86 -8.03 -13.94 -4.39
CA ILE A 86 -8.06 -12.70 -3.59
C ILE A 86 -8.68 -12.98 -2.22
N VAL A 87 -8.07 -12.43 -1.17
CA VAL A 87 -8.59 -12.47 0.18
C VAL A 87 -9.79 -11.53 0.28
N LEU A 88 -10.98 -12.06 0.46
CA LEU A 88 -12.19 -11.26 0.60
C LEU A 88 -12.43 -10.88 2.07
N HIS A 89 -13.10 -9.74 2.29
CA HIS A 89 -13.47 -9.23 3.61
C HIS A 89 -12.28 -9.05 4.56
N ALA A 90 -11.17 -8.55 4.05
CA ALA A 90 -10.00 -8.24 4.85
C ALA A 90 -10.07 -6.83 5.44
N ASP A 91 -9.62 -6.68 6.68
CA ASP A 91 -9.38 -5.39 7.29
C ASP A 91 -7.90 -5.01 7.07
N THR A 92 -7.67 -3.99 6.26
CA THR A 92 -6.33 -3.68 5.74
C THR A 92 -6.00 -2.20 5.94
N ASP A 93 -4.76 -1.88 6.28
CA ASP A 93 -4.26 -0.51 6.24
C ASP A 93 -3.01 -0.40 5.36
N VAL A 94 -2.90 0.70 4.62
CA VAL A 94 -1.71 1.07 3.87
C VAL A 94 -1.08 2.27 4.56
N VAL A 95 0.16 2.09 4.99
CA VAL A 95 0.91 3.09 5.74
C VAL A 95 2.15 3.52 4.96
N ILE A 96 2.37 4.81 4.84
CA ILE A 96 3.61 5.38 4.30
C ILE A 96 4.34 6.07 5.45
N SER A 97 5.59 5.69 5.65
CA SER A 97 6.44 6.24 6.71
C SER A 97 7.80 6.70 6.18
N LYS A 98 8.43 7.60 6.93
CA LYS A 98 9.79 8.08 6.68
C LYS A 98 10.49 8.30 8.02
N ASN A 99 11.70 7.79 8.15
CA ASN A 99 12.51 7.91 9.38
C ASN A 99 11.75 7.42 10.63
N GLY A 100 11.00 6.32 10.52
CA GLY A 100 10.25 5.74 11.62
C GLY A 100 8.95 6.48 11.98
N LYS A 101 8.57 7.52 11.23
CA LYS A 101 7.33 8.28 11.47
C LYS A 101 6.31 8.00 10.37
N ASP A 102 5.07 7.65 10.76
CA ASP A 102 3.96 7.48 9.85
C ASP A 102 3.48 8.85 9.32
N LEU A 103 3.54 9.02 8.02
CA LEU A 103 3.12 10.22 7.31
C LEU A 103 1.71 10.09 6.75
N TYR A 104 1.34 8.87 6.36
CA TYR A 104 0.05 8.56 5.76
C TYR A 104 -0.46 7.21 6.27
N LYS A 105 -1.78 7.12 6.46
CA LYS A 105 -2.53 5.89 6.69
C LYS A 105 -3.82 5.93 5.89
N ALA A 106 -4.12 4.90 5.11
CA ALA A 106 -5.37 4.83 4.35
C ALA A 106 -6.60 4.84 5.26
N SER A 107 -6.52 4.17 6.40
CA SER A 107 -7.58 4.08 7.41
C SER A 107 -7.94 5.41 8.07
N ARG A 108 -7.04 6.39 8.06
CA ARG A 108 -7.27 7.70 8.69
C ARG A 108 -8.48 8.45 8.11
N ALA A 109 -8.74 8.29 6.82
CA ALA A 109 -9.89 8.90 6.17
C ALA A 109 -11.24 8.40 6.72
N PHE A 110 -11.24 7.22 7.33
CA PHE A 110 -12.43 6.55 7.85
C PHE A 110 -12.51 6.59 9.39
N SER A 111 -11.52 7.20 10.06
CA SER A 111 -11.40 7.21 11.53
C SER A 111 -11.43 5.79 12.16
N GLN A 112 -10.91 4.82 11.43
CA GLN A 112 -10.86 3.40 11.80
C GLN A 112 -9.38 2.95 11.93
N PRO A 113 -9.08 1.87 12.65
CA PRO A 113 -7.74 1.30 12.68
C PRO A 113 -7.35 0.64 11.37
N PHE A 114 -8.34 0.14 10.62
CA PHE A 114 -8.19 -0.50 9.31
C PHE A 114 -9.29 -0.04 8.35
N VAL A 115 -9.06 -0.24 7.06
CA VAL A 115 -10.07 -0.11 6.01
C VAL A 115 -10.64 -1.50 5.75
N HIS A 116 -11.95 -1.68 5.92
CA HIS A 116 -12.63 -2.92 5.52
C HIS A 116 -12.70 -3.04 4.01
N THR A 117 -12.14 -4.11 3.45
CA THR A 117 -12.09 -4.33 2.00
C THR A 117 -12.88 -5.59 1.63
N PRO A 118 -14.12 -5.45 1.16
CA PRO A 118 -14.93 -6.61 0.75
C PRO A 118 -14.30 -7.44 -0.36
N ASN A 119 -13.53 -6.78 -1.22
CA ASN A 119 -12.88 -7.36 -2.40
C ASN A 119 -11.37 -7.56 -2.25
N GLY A 120 -10.80 -7.39 -1.05
CA GLY A 120 -9.37 -7.57 -0.79
C GLY A 120 -8.45 -6.55 -1.46
N ILE A 121 -8.99 -5.40 -1.88
CA ILE A 121 -8.25 -4.35 -2.60
C ILE A 121 -8.34 -3.04 -1.84
N VAL A 122 -7.20 -2.42 -1.55
CA VAL A 122 -7.10 -1.06 -1.03
C VAL A 122 -6.55 -0.13 -2.10
N LEU A 123 -7.31 0.93 -2.39
CA LEU A 123 -6.86 2.02 -3.24
C LEU A 123 -6.47 3.21 -2.37
N SER A 124 -5.34 3.80 -2.64
CA SER A 124 -4.86 4.98 -1.92
C SER A 124 -4.06 5.90 -2.83
N SER A 125 -3.89 7.14 -2.40
CA SER A 125 -3.01 8.08 -3.07
C SER A 125 -2.23 8.90 -2.07
N TYR A 126 -1.01 9.29 -2.43
CA TYR A 126 -0.15 10.11 -1.59
C TYR A 126 0.69 11.06 -2.43
N LYS A 127 0.90 12.29 -1.93
CA LYS A 127 1.83 13.26 -2.51
C LYS A 127 3.09 13.31 -1.64
N PHE A 128 4.20 12.86 -2.20
CA PHE A 128 5.48 12.88 -1.49
C PHE A 128 6.00 14.32 -1.37
N PRO A 129 6.17 14.87 -0.16
CA PRO A 129 6.51 16.30 0.01
C PRO A 129 7.97 16.62 -0.33
N ASN A 130 8.85 15.63 -0.32
CA ASN A 130 10.26 15.79 -0.63
C ASN A 130 10.87 14.47 -1.12
N SER A 131 12.07 14.54 -1.69
CA SER A 131 12.83 13.37 -2.09
C SER A 131 13.32 12.55 -0.89
N GLY A 132 13.74 11.33 -1.13
CA GLY A 132 14.34 10.45 -0.14
C GLY A 132 13.74 9.06 -0.14
N GLN A 133 14.04 8.31 0.91
CA GLN A 133 13.57 6.95 1.10
C GLN A 133 12.31 6.94 1.97
N TYR A 134 11.30 6.26 1.49
CA TYR A 134 10.03 6.03 2.18
C TYR A 134 9.76 4.54 2.29
N ILE A 135 9.03 4.16 3.31
CA ILE A 135 8.57 2.79 3.52
C ILE A 135 7.06 2.77 3.31
N LEU A 136 6.60 1.91 2.42
CA LEU A 136 5.20 1.56 2.28
C LEU A 136 4.98 0.22 2.95
N SER A 137 4.01 0.14 3.85
CA SER A 137 3.62 -1.08 4.56
C SER A 137 2.15 -1.36 4.32
N ALA A 138 1.79 -2.61 4.11
CA ALA A 138 0.42 -3.10 4.19
C ALA A 138 0.27 -3.93 5.46
N LYS A 139 -0.75 -3.65 6.26
CA LYS A 139 -1.10 -4.39 7.48
C LYS A 139 -2.52 -4.89 7.33
N TRP A 140 -2.83 -6.07 7.85
CA TRP A 140 -4.18 -6.65 7.78
C TRP A 140 -4.49 -7.52 8.99
N GLU A 141 -5.78 -7.73 9.21
CA GLU A 141 -6.37 -8.67 10.19
C GLU A 141 -7.34 -9.62 9.49
#